data_0516bde2b793e68183bdeb2cd918334d
#
_entry.id   0516bde2b793e68183bdeb2cd918334d
#
_cell.length_a   1.000
_cell.length_b   1.000
_cell.length_c   1.000
_cell.angle_alpha   90.00
_cell.angle_beta   90.00
_cell.angle_gamma   90.00
#
_symmetry.space_group_name_H-M   'P 1'
#
loop_
_entity.id
_entity.type
_entity.pdbx_description
1 polymer ?
#
loop_
_entity_poly.entity_id
_entity_poly.type
_entity_poly.pdbx_seq_one_letter_code
_entity_poly.pdbx_strand_id
1 'polypeptide(L)'
;MAWLSAIPDLLTAAGFLLIWMHTDLTGAQWVANGVATMLLEFFVVHASGFFAVILYSGASRAKRSLYLAGLASFYLLMIAGYAFGMHAWWMVGAFFWLTLGRGIAIWTSSPKDDREQLQWVAMSSWAASVACYLGAVGASVTMEWPAYGVTPEVIQAAGFSGNGEWEAQPYRALVAGALYFSIIGVLRPLIRMALVRRKA
;
A
#
# COMPACT_ATOMS: atom_id res chain seq x y z
N MET A 1 -6.81 -21.90 -3.17
CA MET A 1 -5.54 -21.13 -3.10
C MET A 1 -5.72 -19.61 -3.27
N ALA A 2 -6.75 -19.09 -3.98
CA ALA A 2 -6.94 -17.64 -4.16
C ALA A 2 -7.10 -16.85 -2.84
N TRP A 3 -7.79 -17.42 -1.84
CA TRP A 3 -8.00 -16.78 -0.53
C TRP A 3 -6.75 -16.72 0.37
N LEU A 4 -5.74 -17.55 0.15
CA LEU A 4 -4.48 -17.45 0.89
C LEU A 4 -3.75 -16.11 0.62
N SER A 5 -3.95 -15.55 -0.57
CA SER A 5 -3.39 -14.24 -0.91
C SER A 5 -4.12 -13.05 -0.23
N ALA A 6 -5.28 -13.28 0.38
CA ALA A 6 -6.00 -12.26 1.14
C ALA A 6 -5.49 -12.13 2.58
N ILE A 7 -4.85 -13.17 3.12
CA ILE A 7 -4.44 -13.22 4.53
C ILE A 7 -3.60 -12.01 4.95
N PRO A 8 -2.54 -11.61 4.21
CA PRO A 8 -1.74 -10.45 4.60
C PRO A 8 -2.56 -9.16 4.67
N ASP A 9 -3.42 -8.90 3.66
CA ASP A 9 -4.25 -7.71 3.62
C ASP A 9 -5.24 -7.69 4.80
N LEU A 10 -5.91 -8.82 5.09
CA LEU A 10 -6.88 -8.93 6.19
C LEU A 10 -6.21 -8.85 7.57
N LEU A 11 -5.01 -9.40 7.74
CA LEU A 11 -4.23 -9.24 8.97
C LEU A 11 -3.81 -7.78 9.16
N THR A 12 -3.43 -7.09 8.09
CA THR A 12 -3.11 -5.66 8.13
C THR A 12 -4.35 -4.85 8.53
N ALA A 13 -5.52 -5.16 7.95
CA ALA A 13 -6.78 -4.51 8.33
C ALA A 13 -7.11 -4.72 9.82
N ALA A 14 -6.95 -5.95 10.33
CA ALA A 14 -7.15 -6.26 11.74
C ALA A 14 -6.15 -5.50 12.63
N GLY A 15 -4.89 -5.35 12.20
CA GLY A 15 -3.89 -4.53 12.88
C GLY A 15 -4.31 -3.05 12.98
N PHE A 16 -4.80 -2.47 11.89
CA PHE A 16 -5.33 -1.09 11.89
C PHE A 16 -6.52 -0.93 12.84
N LEU A 17 -7.46 -1.88 12.84
CA LEU A 17 -8.61 -1.88 13.76
C LEU A 17 -8.13 -1.98 15.22
N LEU A 18 -7.18 -2.86 15.51
CA LEU A 18 -6.63 -3.02 16.85
C LEU A 18 -5.95 -1.74 17.35
N ILE A 19 -5.13 -1.10 16.51
CA ILE A 19 -4.45 0.15 16.85
C ILE A 19 -5.49 1.26 17.10
N TRP A 20 -6.50 1.37 16.26
CA TRP A 20 -7.53 2.41 16.36
C TRP A 20 -8.40 2.25 17.61
N MET A 21 -8.84 1.02 17.92
CA MET A 21 -9.78 0.76 19.00
C MET A 21 -9.10 0.57 20.37
N HIS A 22 -7.89 0.03 20.37
CA HIS A 22 -7.18 -0.44 21.58
C HIS A 22 -5.74 0.04 21.60
N THR A 23 -5.54 1.38 21.55
CA THR A 23 -4.20 1.99 21.62
C THR A 23 -3.52 1.73 22.97
N ASP A 24 -4.31 1.48 24.02
CA ASP A 24 -3.84 1.03 25.34
C ASP A 24 -3.05 -0.28 25.28
N LEU A 25 -3.40 -1.18 24.36
CA LEU A 25 -2.70 -2.45 24.14
C LEU A 25 -1.50 -2.33 23.22
N THR A 26 -1.58 -1.43 22.23
CA THR A 26 -0.56 -1.32 21.18
C THR A 26 0.48 -0.24 21.46
N GLY A 27 0.07 0.87 22.05
CA GLY A 27 0.91 2.02 22.33
C GLY A 27 0.92 3.06 21.20
N ALA A 28 1.26 4.31 21.56
CA ALA A 28 1.25 5.47 20.66
C ALA A 28 2.15 5.31 19.43
N GLN A 29 3.27 4.60 19.53
CA GLN A 29 4.18 4.34 18.43
C GLN A 29 3.50 3.62 17.26
N TRP A 30 2.53 2.75 17.53
CA TRP A 30 1.80 2.05 16.47
C TRP A 30 0.83 2.97 15.73
N VAL A 31 0.34 4.04 16.37
CA VAL A 31 -0.45 5.08 15.68
C VAL A 31 0.43 5.78 14.63
N ALA A 32 1.66 6.19 15.00
CA ALA A 32 2.61 6.77 14.07
C ALA A 32 2.97 5.80 12.92
N ASN A 33 3.22 4.52 13.25
CA ASN A 33 3.49 3.49 12.25
C ASN A 33 2.29 3.24 11.33
N GLY A 34 1.06 3.33 11.82
CA GLY A 34 -0.15 3.22 11.02
C GLY A 34 -0.26 4.35 9.99
N VAL A 35 -0.03 5.60 10.40
CA VAL A 35 0.02 6.75 9.48
C VAL A 35 1.12 6.56 8.44
N ALA A 36 2.33 6.20 8.86
CA ALA A 36 3.46 5.92 7.97
C ALA A 36 3.15 4.78 6.98
N THR A 37 2.44 3.73 7.42
CA THR A 37 2.00 2.63 6.56
C THR A 37 1.05 3.11 5.47
N MET A 38 0.08 3.96 5.80
CA MET A 38 -0.86 4.51 4.82
C MET A 38 -0.16 5.43 3.81
N LEU A 39 0.81 6.23 4.25
CA LEU A 39 1.64 7.03 3.34
C LEU A 39 2.50 6.15 2.44
N LEU A 40 3.11 5.10 2.97
CA LEU A 40 3.87 4.14 2.16
C LEU A 40 2.97 3.44 1.14
N GLU A 41 1.77 3.01 1.55
CA GLU A 41 0.81 2.36 0.65
C GLU A 41 0.38 3.30 -0.49
N PHE A 42 0.22 4.60 -0.24
CA PHE A 42 0.02 5.57 -1.31
C PHE A 42 1.10 5.48 -2.39
N PHE A 43 2.38 5.49 -1.99
CA PHE A 43 3.50 5.37 -2.93
C PHE A 43 3.52 4.00 -3.62
N VAL A 44 3.26 2.93 -2.91
CA VAL A 44 3.22 1.56 -3.45
C VAL A 44 2.11 1.41 -4.49
N VAL A 45 0.90 1.88 -4.18
CA VAL A 45 -0.25 1.83 -5.09
C VAL A 45 0.05 2.69 -6.32
N HIS A 46 0.50 3.94 -6.13
CA HIS A 46 0.80 4.84 -7.23
C HIS A 46 1.91 4.29 -8.15
N ALA A 47 3.02 3.82 -7.59
CA ALA A 47 4.14 3.24 -8.35
C ALA A 47 3.75 1.95 -9.09
N SER A 48 2.81 1.16 -8.53
CA SER A 48 2.45 -0.16 -9.06
C SER A 48 1.92 -0.13 -10.48
N GLY A 49 1.18 0.90 -10.86
CA GLY A 49 0.70 1.09 -12.23
C GLY A 49 1.86 1.28 -13.22
N PHE A 50 2.78 2.17 -12.90
CA PHE A 50 3.96 2.40 -13.75
C PHE A 50 4.88 1.19 -13.80
N PHE A 51 5.08 0.51 -12.68
CA PHE A 51 5.85 -0.72 -12.64
C PHE A 51 5.23 -1.82 -13.50
N ALA A 52 3.90 -1.95 -13.53
CA ALA A 52 3.22 -2.91 -14.40
C ALA A 52 3.49 -2.61 -15.88
N VAL A 53 3.41 -1.34 -16.30
CA VAL A 53 3.75 -0.93 -17.66
C VAL A 53 5.20 -1.29 -18.01
N ILE A 54 6.14 -1.01 -17.13
CA ILE A 54 7.56 -1.32 -17.35
C ILE A 54 7.78 -2.84 -17.44
N LEU A 55 7.23 -3.62 -16.48
CA LEU A 55 7.44 -5.06 -16.40
C LEU A 55 6.94 -5.80 -17.65
N TYR A 56 5.78 -5.40 -18.16
CA TYR A 56 5.12 -6.09 -19.27
C TYR A 56 5.36 -5.43 -20.63
N SER A 57 6.16 -4.34 -20.70
CA SER A 57 6.54 -3.71 -21.95
C SER A 57 7.32 -4.65 -22.89
N GLY A 58 7.28 -4.38 -24.19
CA GLY A 58 8.09 -5.07 -25.22
C GLY A 58 9.58 -4.74 -25.17
N ALA A 59 10.05 -3.89 -24.26
CA ALA A 59 11.43 -3.48 -24.16
C ALA A 59 12.35 -4.63 -23.69
N SER A 60 13.65 -4.54 -24.02
CA SER A 60 14.66 -5.52 -23.55
C SER A 60 14.74 -5.53 -22.00
N ARG A 61 15.20 -6.64 -21.44
CA ARG A 61 15.37 -6.80 -19.99
C ARG A 61 16.20 -5.66 -19.40
N ALA A 62 17.30 -5.29 -20.06
CA ALA A 62 18.18 -4.21 -19.61
C ALA A 62 17.47 -2.85 -19.57
N LYS A 63 16.69 -2.51 -20.63
CA LYS A 63 15.90 -1.26 -20.66
C LYS A 63 14.82 -1.26 -19.56
N ARG A 64 14.10 -2.37 -19.37
CA ARG A 64 13.10 -2.50 -18.29
C ARG A 64 13.73 -2.33 -16.92
N SER A 65 14.89 -2.95 -16.67
CA SER A 65 15.63 -2.79 -15.40
C SER A 65 16.07 -1.34 -15.19
N LEU A 66 16.54 -0.66 -16.24
CA LEU A 66 16.94 0.75 -16.16
C LEU A 66 15.75 1.66 -15.83
N TYR A 67 14.60 1.48 -16.51
CA TYR A 67 13.39 2.24 -16.24
C TYR A 67 12.83 1.97 -14.85
N LEU A 68 12.85 0.70 -14.41
CA LEU A 68 12.44 0.33 -13.06
C LEU A 68 13.35 1.00 -12.01
N ALA A 69 14.67 0.94 -12.20
CA ALA A 69 15.62 1.55 -11.28
C ALA A 69 15.47 3.07 -11.21
N GLY A 70 15.33 3.77 -12.35
CA GLY A 70 15.13 5.20 -12.39
C GLY A 70 13.85 5.64 -11.67
N LEU A 71 12.74 4.96 -11.98
CA LEU A 71 11.46 5.26 -11.33
C LEU A 71 11.47 4.92 -9.83
N ALA A 72 12.08 3.79 -9.45
CA ALA A 72 12.23 3.39 -8.06
C ALA A 72 13.08 4.40 -7.27
N SER A 73 14.17 4.91 -7.85
CA SER A 73 15.01 5.92 -7.22
C SER A 73 14.23 7.22 -6.96
N PHE A 74 13.37 7.64 -7.89
CA PHE A 74 12.50 8.79 -7.71
C PHE A 74 11.55 8.59 -6.51
N TYR A 75 10.85 7.44 -6.44
CA TYR A 75 9.97 7.16 -5.30
C TYR A 75 10.72 6.99 -3.99
N LEU A 76 11.91 6.35 -4.01
CA LEU A 76 12.73 6.21 -2.80
C LEU A 76 13.16 7.57 -2.26
N LEU A 77 13.47 8.55 -3.11
CA LEU A 77 13.79 9.91 -2.68
C LEU A 77 12.59 10.57 -1.99
N MET A 78 11.40 10.44 -2.55
CA MET A 78 10.18 10.98 -1.94
C MET A 78 9.87 10.29 -0.60
N ILE A 79 9.94 8.95 -0.56
CA ILE A 79 9.71 8.18 0.67
C ILE A 79 10.75 8.52 1.73
N ALA A 80 12.01 8.73 1.36
CA ALA A 80 13.07 9.13 2.30
C ALA A 80 12.78 10.50 2.95
N GLY A 81 12.20 11.44 2.19
CA GLY A 81 11.75 12.72 2.75
C GLY A 81 10.69 12.55 3.84
N TYR A 82 9.66 11.73 3.60
CA TYR A 82 8.65 11.39 4.60
C TYR A 82 9.21 10.56 5.75
N ALA A 83 10.07 9.59 5.46
CA ALA A 83 10.72 8.75 6.48
C ALA A 83 11.58 9.58 7.43
N PHE A 84 12.25 10.63 6.92
CA PHE A 84 13.01 11.58 7.72
C PHE A 84 12.08 12.37 8.67
N GLY A 85 11.01 12.97 8.14
CA GLY A 85 10.06 13.76 8.93
C GLY A 85 9.32 12.95 10.00
N MET A 86 9.00 11.68 9.70
CA MET A 86 8.26 10.80 10.60
C MET A 86 9.16 9.88 11.45
N HIS A 87 10.48 9.96 11.33
CA HIS A 87 11.43 9.01 11.94
C HIS A 87 11.15 7.54 11.61
N ALA A 88 10.60 7.26 10.42
CA ALA A 88 10.10 5.96 9.98
C ALA A 88 10.94 5.36 8.84
N TRP A 89 12.25 5.23 9.02
CA TRP A 89 13.20 4.75 7.99
C TRP A 89 12.89 3.35 7.45
N TRP A 90 12.12 2.56 8.16
CA TRP A 90 11.65 1.25 7.69
C TRP A 90 10.84 1.36 6.38
N MET A 91 10.18 2.50 6.09
CA MET A 91 9.45 2.74 4.84
C MET A 91 10.36 2.62 3.61
N VAL A 92 11.58 3.16 3.71
CA VAL A 92 12.58 3.08 2.63
C VAL A 92 12.98 1.63 2.38
N GLY A 93 13.27 0.89 3.45
CA GLY A 93 13.62 -0.54 3.36
C GLY A 93 12.48 -1.38 2.78
N ALA A 94 11.24 -1.13 3.21
CA ALA A 94 10.06 -1.85 2.72
C ALA A 94 9.83 -1.59 1.22
N PHE A 95 9.88 -0.34 0.76
CA PHE A 95 9.71 -0.02 -0.65
C PHE A 95 10.86 -0.57 -1.52
N PHE A 96 12.09 -0.48 -1.02
CA PHE A 96 13.26 -1.08 -1.70
C PHE A 96 13.07 -2.59 -1.89
N TRP A 97 12.66 -3.31 -0.85
CA TRP A 97 12.41 -4.75 -0.91
C TRP A 97 11.33 -5.12 -1.95
N LEU A 98 10.21 -4.38 -1.96
CA LEU A 98 9.15 -4.56 -2.94
C LEU A 98 9.65 -4.33 -4.38
N THR A 99 10.47 -3.31 -4.58
CA THR A 99 11.05 -2.98 -5.89
C THR A 99 12.07 -4.03 -6.35
N LEU A 100 12.89 -4.53 -5.43
CA LEU A 100 13.84 -5.61 -5.70
C LEU A 100 13.13 -6.88 -6.21
N GLY A 101 12.01 -7.26 -5.59
CA GLY A 101 11.17 -8.36 -6.05
C GLY A 101 10.68 -8.17 -7.50
N ARG A 102 10.33 -6.95 -7.88
CA ARG A 102 9.94 -6.61 -9.27
C ARG A 102 11.14 -6.67 -10.23
N GLY A 103 12.32 -6.24 -9.79
CA GLY A 103 13.57 -6.37 -10.54
C GLY A 103 13.90 -7.85 -10.83
N ILE A 104 13.82 -8.70 -9.84
CA ILE A 104 14.00 -10.14 -9.98
C ILE A 104 12.99 -10.72 -10.99
N ALA A 105 11.73 -10.31 -10.93
CA ALA A 105 10.69 -10.77 -11.85
C ALA A 105 11.02 -10.44 -13.33
N ILE A 106 11.70 -9.34 -13.64
CA ILE A 106 12.14 -9.01 -15.01
C ILE A 106 13.06 -10.11 -15.59
N TRP A 107 13.92 -10.65 -14.75
CA TRP A 107 14.94 -11.63 -15.17
C TRP A 107 14.44 -13.08 -15.12
N THR A 108 13.49 -13.39 -14.24
CA THR A 108 12.94 -14.75 -14.04
C THR A 108 11.71 -15.05 -14.91
N SER A 109 11.01 -14.00 -15.42
CA SER A 109 9.82 -14.22 -16.27
C SER A 109 10.18 -14.93 -17.58
N SER A 110 9.33 -15.91 -17.95
CA SER A 110 9.48 -16.64 -19.21
C SER A 110 9.11 -15.76 -20.41
N PRO A 111 9.79 -15.90 -21.57
CA PRO A 111 9.37 -15.28 -22.82
C PRO A 111 8.01 -15.77 -23.34
N LYS A 112 7.57 -16.95 -22.89
CA LYS A 112 6.29 -17.59 -23.29
C LYS A 112 5.08 -17.08 -22.51
N ASP A 113 5.29 -16.27 -21.46
CA ASP A 113 4.19 -15.70 -20.70
C ASP A 113 3.39 -14.76 -21.59
N ASP A 114 2.07 -14.86 -21.52
CA ASP A 114 1.14 -13.94 -22.17
C ASP A 114 1.23 -12.57 -21.49
N ARG A 115 2.15 -11.74 -21.96
CA ARG A 115 2.46 -10.42 -21.37
C ARG A 115 1.26 -9.49 -21.41
N GLU A 116 0.49 -9.52 -22.47
CA GLU A 116 -0.69 -8.66 -22.61
C GLU A 116 -1.71 -8.98 -21.53
N GLN A 117 -1.98 -10.26 -21.32
CA GLN A 117 -2.89 -10.69 -20.27
C GLN A 117 -2.37 -10.35 -18.87
N LEU A 118 -1.08 -10.60 -18.60
CA LEU A 118 -0.47 -10.26 -17.31
C LEU A 118 -0.52 -8.75 -17.06
N GLN A 119 -0.27 -7.94 -18.09
CA GLN A 119 -0.41 -6.48 -18.01
C GLN A 119 -1.86 -6.09 -17.71
N TRP A 120 -2.82 -6.68 -18.40
CA TRP A 120 -4.24 -6.39 -18.17
C TRP A 120 -4.68 -6.72 -16.73
N VAL A 121 -4.28 -7.88 -16.22
CA VAL A 121 -4.53 -8.28 -14.83
C VAL A 121 -3.88 -7.32 -13.84
N ALA A 122 -2.63 -6.94 -14.08
CA ALA A 122 -1.90 -6.02 -13.22
C ALA A 122 -2.54 -4.63 -13.20
N MET A 123 -2.93 -4.10 -14.38
CA MET A 123 -3.57 -2.79 -14.51
C MET A 123 -4.98 -2.78 -13.89
N SER A 124 -5.77 -3.86 -14.07
CA SER A 124 -7.08 -3.98 -13.43
C SER A 124 -6.96 -4.03 -11.90
N SER A 125 -6.00 -4.81 -11.38
CA SER A 125 -5.72 -4.87 -9.95
C SER A 125 -5.22 -3.53 -9.40
N TRP A 126 -4.40 -2.81 -10.17
CA TRP A 126 -3.94 -1.47 -9.84
C TRP A 126 -5.10 -0.48 -9.75
N ALA A 127 -5.95 -0.42 -10.78
CA ALA A 127 -7.11 0.47 -10.82
C ALA A 127 -8.06 0.22 -9.64
N ALA A 128 -8.31 -1.05 -9.31
CA ALA A 128 -9.08 -1.42 -8.13
C ALA A 128 -8.41 -0.93 -6.83
N SER A 129 -7.09 -1.11 -6.70
CA SER A 129 -6.35 -0.63 -5.52
C SER A 129 -6.41 0.89 -5.38
N VAL A 130 -6.26 1.64 -6.49
CA VAL A 130 -6.39 3.11 -6.50
C VAL A 130 -7.80 3.52 -6.06
N ALA A 131 -8.83 2.94 -6.66
CA ALA A 131 -10.22 3.26 -6.32
C ALA A 131 -10.54 2.96 -4.85
N CYS A 132 -10.10 1.80 -4.34
CA CYS A 132 -10.27 1.43 -2.93
C CYS A 132 -9.50 2.36 -1.99
N TYR A 133 -8.25 2.73 -2.34
CA TYR A 133 -7.44 3.64 -1.53
C TYR A 133 -8.09 5.03 -1.44
N LEU A 134 -8.42 5.64 -2.58
CA LEU A 134 -9.05 6.94 -2.62
C LEU A 134 -10.43 6.94 -1.95
N GLY A 135 -11.21 5.86 -2.15
CA GLY A 135 -12.50 5.69 -1.48
C GLY A 135 -12.37 5.59 0.03
N ALA A 136 -11.40 4.82 0.53
CA ALA A 136 -11.15 4.67 1.96
C ALA A 136 -10.66 5.97 2.61
N VAL A 137 -9.72 6.67 1.94
CA VAL A 137 -9.25 8.00 2.38
C VAL A 137 -10.40 9.01 2.35
N GLY A 138 -11.17 9.06 1.27
CA GLY A 138 -12.33 9.93 1.16
C GLY A 138 -13.35 9.67 2.28
N ALA A 139 -13.71 8.41 2.52
CA ALA A 139 -14.63 8.04 3.61
C ALA A 139 -14.09 8.41 5.00
N SER A 140 -12.77 8.24 5.22
CA SER A 140 -12.16 8.56 6.52
C SER A 140 -12.18 10.07 6.83
N VAL A 141 -12.20 10.92 5.81
CA VAL A 141 -12.19 12.39 5.96
C VAL A 141 -13.60 12.97 5.97
N THR A 142 -14.51 12.43 5.14
CA THR A 142 -15.85 13.00 4.95
C THR A 142 -16.90 12.48 5.93
N MET A 143 -16.67 11.29 6.51
CA MET A 143 -17.58 10.72 7.50
C MET A 143 -17.08 10.99 8.92
N GLU A 144 -18.02 11.08 9.86
CA GLU A 144 -17.69 11.18 11.29
C GLU A 144 -17.30 9.82 11.85
N TRP A 145 -16.09 9.74 12.38
CA TRP A 145 -15.54 8.54 13.00
C TRP A 145 -15.12 8.84 14.43
N PRO A 146 -15.44 7.98 15.40
CA PRO A 146 -14.97 8.14 16.77
C PRO A 146 -13.46 7.91 16.83
N ALA A 147 -12.76 8.68 17.65
CA ALA A 147 -11.31 8.54 17.84
C ALA A 147 -10.93 7.28 18.63
N TYR A 148 -11.86 6.71 19.40
CA TYR A 148 -11.68 5.57 20.31
C TYR A 148 -10.41 5.71 21.19
N GLY A 149 -9.44 4.79 21.07
CA GLY A 149 -8.20 4.80 21.83
C GLY A 149 -7.18 5.86 21.44
N VAL A 150 -7.42 6.60 20.33
CA VAL A 150 -6.48 7.63 19.84
C VAL A 150 -6.82 8.96 20.51
N THR A 151 -6.44 9.11 21.79
CA THR A 151 -6.67 10.32 22.59
C THR A 151 -5.64 11.41 22.28
N PRO A 152 -5.87 12.69 22.72
CA PRO A 152 -4.88 13.75 22.56
C PRO A 152 -3.51 13.43 23.16
N GLU A 153 -3.47 12.72 24.29
CA GLU A 153 -2.23 12.27 24.93
C GLU A 153 -1.49 11.26 24.06
N VAL A 154 -2.22 10.35 23.42
CA VAL A 154 -1.64 9.37 22.47
C VAL A 154 -1.10 10.09 21.23
N ILE A 155 -1.80 11.09 20.71
CA ILE A 155 -1.34 11.89 19.56
C ILE A 155 -0.02 12.60 19.90
N GLN A 156 0.05 13.21 21.07
CA GLN A 156 1.27 13.87 21.55
C GLN A 156 2.41 12.86 21.75
N ALA A 157 2.14 11.72 22.36
CA ALA A 157 3.11 10.66 22.60
C ALA A 157 3.59 9.98 21.31
N ALA A 158 2.77 9.97 20.24
CA ALA A 158 3.13 9.49 18.92
C ALA A 158 4.10 10.44 18.16
N GLY A 159 4.33 11.65 18.70
CA GLY A 159 5.32 12.59 18.16
C GLY A 159 4.83 13.36 16.94
N PHE A 160 3.53 13.44 16.69
CA PHE A 160 2.99 14.28 15.62
C PHE A 160 3.15 15.76 15.97
N SER A 161 3.77 16.53 15.07
CA SER A 161 4.05 17.96 15.25
C SER A 161 3.57 18.82 14.08
N GLY A 162 3.00 18.20 13.03
CA GLY A 162 2.59 18.90 11.83
C GLY A 162 1.14 19.36 11.85
N ASN A 163 0.77 20.05 10.76
CA ASN A 163 -0.59 20.56 10.55
C ASN A 163 -1.38 19.76 9.51
N GLY A 164 -0.85 18.59 9.11
CA GLY A 164 -1.53 17.70 8.17
C GLY A 164 -2.75 17.03 8.80
N GLU A 165 -3.78 16.76 8.00
CA GLU A 165 -5.03 16.14 8.48
C GLU A 165 -4.77 14.85 9.27
N TRP A 166 -3.86 14.00 8.80
CA TRP A 166 -3.52 12.76 9.47
C TRP A 166 -2.55 12.92 10.66
N GLU A 167 -1.91 14.07 10.79
CA GLU A 167 -1.13 14.41 11.98
C GLU A 167 -2.01 15.00 13.08
N ALA A 168 -2.97 15.85 12.69
CA ALA A 168 -3.96 16.41 13.61
C ALA A 168 -4.99 15.36 14.08
N GLN A 169 -5.38 14.45 13.20
CA GLN A 169 -6.40 13.42 13.44
C GLN A 169 -5.93 12.05 12.93
N PRO A 170 -4.88 11.45 13.53
CA PRO A 170 -4.25 10.22 13.02
C PRO A 170 -5.19 9.01 13.02
N TYR A 171 -6.25 9.02 13.82
CA TYR A 171 -7.27 7.97 13.76
C TYR A 171 -7.94 7.88 12.38
N ARG A 172 -8.03 8.96 11.62
CA ARG A 172 -8.55 8.94 10.24
C ARG A 172 -7.68 8.11 9.30
N ALA A 173 -6.36 8.17 9.44
CA ALA A 173 -5.47 7.29 8.69
C ALA A 173 -5.65 5.82 9.09
N LEU A 174 -5.87 5.53 10.37
CA LEU A 174 -6.13 4.17 10.85
C LEU A 174 -7.45 3.62 10.29
N VAL A 175 -8.51 4.44 10.29
CA VAL A 175 -9.80 4.09 9.65
C VAL A 175 -9.61 3.83 8.15
N ALA A 176 -8.90 4.73 7.45
CA ALA A 176 -8.62 4.54 6.03
C ALA A 176 -7.88 3.23 5.78
N GLY A 177 -6.89 2.88 6.61
CA GLY A 177 -6.16 1.62 6.53
C GLY A 177 -7.05 0.40 6.77
N ALA A 178 -7.87 0.43 7.82
CA ALA A 178 -8.82 -0.64 8.12
C ALA A 178 -9.79 -0.88 6.96
N LEU A 179 -10.37 0.19 6.39
CA LEU A 179 -11.27 0.11 5.25
C LEU A 179 -10.56 -0.42 4.00
N TYR A 180 -9.44 0.21 3.64
CA TYR A 180 -8.69 -0.14 2.43
C TYR A 180 -8.25 -1.60 2.42
N PHE A 181 -7.56 -2.05 3.47
CA PHE A 181 -7.03 -3.41 3.53
C PHE A 181 -8.14 -4.46 3.68
N SER A 182 -9.28 -4.13 4.31
CA SER A 182 -10.45 -5.02 4.34
C SER A 182 -11.04 -5.21 2.95
N ILE A 183 -11.27 -4.12 2.22
CA ILE A 183 -11.89 -4.16 0.89
C ILE A 183 -10.95 -4.86 -0.10
N ILE A 184 -9.68 -4.47 -0.14
CA ILE A 184 -8.74 -5.03 -1.12
C ILE A 184 -8.39 -6.49 -0.82
N GLY A 185 -8.37 -6.90 0.44
CA GLY A 185 -8.19 -8.29 0.86
C GLY A 185 -9.29 -9.21 0.35
N VAL A 186 -10.52 -8.71 0.24
CA VAL A 186 -11.64 -9.46 -0.35
C VAL A 186 -11.65 -9.34 -1.88
N LEU A 187 -11.40 -8.15 -2.42
CA LEU A 187 -11.55 -7.87 -3.85
C LEU A 187 -10.49 -8.56 -4.72
N ARG A 188 -9.22 -8.59 -4.29
CA ARG A 188 -8.13 -9.23 -5.06
C ARG A 188 -8.37 -10.71 -5.37
N PRO A 189 -8.75 -11.58 -4.41
CA PRO A 189 -9.12 -12.96 -4.69
C PRO A 189 -10.28 -13.09 -5.68
N LEU A 190 -11.31 -12.23 -5.56
CA LEU A 190 -12.47 -12.24 -6.44
C LEU A 190 -12.10 -11.91 -7.89
N ILE A 191 -11.27 -10.87 -8.08
CA ILE A 191 -10.75 -10.50 -9.41
C ILE A 191 -9.98 -11.69 -10.02
N ARG A 192 -9.08 -12.31 -9.26
CA ARG A 192 -8.32 -13.48 -9.74
C ARG A 192 -9.22 -14.64 -10.13
N MET A 193 -10.24 -14.97 -9.33
CA MET A 193 -11.18 -16.05 -9.63
C MET A 193 -12.00 -15.76 -10.88
N ALA A 194 -12.47 -14.52 -11.07
CA ALA A 194 -13.22 -14.11 -12.25
C ALA A 194 -12.39 -14.24 -13.53
N LEU A 195 -11.10 -13.88 -13.48
CA LEU A 195 -10.18 -13.99 -14.60
C LEU A 195 -9.83 -15.43 -14.98
N VAL A 196 -9.71 -16.33 -13.98
CA VAL A 196 -9.47 -17.76 -14.22
C VAL A 196 -10.70 -18.42 -14.89
N ARG A 197 -11.92 -18.07 -14.43
CA ARG A 197 -13.17 -18.61 -15.01
C ARG A 197 -13.42 -18.22 -16.47
N ARG A 198 -12.88 -17.10 -16.94
CA ARG A 198 -13.01 -16.69 -18.34
C ARG A 198 -12.16 -17.50 -19.31
N LYS A 199 -11.27 -18.34 -18.80
CA LYS A 199 -10.37 -19.21 -19.60
C LYS A 199 -10.82 -20.66 -19.69
N ALA A 200 -11.75 -21.08 -18.85
CA ALA A 200 -12.35 -22.42 -18.86
C ALA A 200 -13.63 -22.44 -19.71
#